data_33608374aa5fd24e5c39bb39f0628416
#
_entry.id   33608374aa5fd24e5c39bb39f0628416
#
_cell.length_a   1.000
_cell.length_b   1.000
_cell.length_c   1.000
_cell.angle_alpha   90.00
_cell.angle_beta   90.00
_cell.angle_gamma   90.00
#
_symmetry.space_group_name_H-M   'P 1'
#
loop_
_entity.id
_entity.type
_entity.pdbx_description
1 polymer ?
#
loop_
_entity_poly.entity_id
_entity_poly.type
_entity_poly.pdbx_seq_one_letter_code
_entity_poly.pdbx_strand_id
1 'polypeptide(L)'
;IKMENYLEDIINRLKKKIKIEKIEIINNSQKHKGHKFFDKNKYHLHLKIKSLYLKSITRLSAQKLIMNVLKEDLKNKIHALEISID
;
A
#
# COMPACT_ATOMS: atom_id res chain seq x y z
N ILE A 1 13.41 11.49 5.42
CA ILE A 1 12.29 10.80 6.09
C ILE A 1 12.59 9.31 6.17
N LYS A 2 12.45 8.76 7.35
CA LYS A 2 12.63 7.35 7.55
C LYS A 2 11.50 6.55 6.92
N MET A 3 11.82 5.38 6.39
CA MET A 3 10.87 4.47 5.77
C MET A 3 9.67 4.19 6.68
N GLU A 4 9.93 3.94 7.97
CA GLU A 4 8.88 3.63 8.95
C GLU A 4 7.84 4.74 9.06
N ASN A 5 8.28 5.99 9.05
CA ASN A 5 7.36 7.12 9.14
C ASN A 5 6.49 7.23 7.89
N TYR A 6 7.05 6.91 6.75
CA TYR A 6 6.29 6.92 5.50
C TYR A 6 5.23 5.83 5.49
N LEU A 7 5.58 4.61 5.91
CA LEU A 7 4.62 3.52 5.96
C LEU A 7 3.49 3.79 6.96
N GLU A 8 3.82 4.38 8.11
CA GLU A 8 2.80 4.79 9.07
C GLU A 8 1.86 5.84 8.50
N ASP A 9 2.40 6.77 7.73
CA ASP A 9 1.59 7.79 7.09
C ASP A 9 0.59 7.17 6.11
N ILE A 10 1.02 6.18 5.34
CA ILE A 10 0.13 5.45 4.44
C ILE A 10 -0.99 4.77 5.23
N ILE A 11 -0.65 4.08 6.31
CA ILE A 11 -1.63 3.40 7.16
C ILE A 11 -2.65 4.40 7.70
N ASN A 12 -2.20 5.52 8.22
CA ASN A 12 -3.08 6.54 8.78
C ASN A 12 -4.01 7.13 7.75
N ARG A 13 -3.50 7.40 6.56
CA ARG A 13 -4.33 7.94 5.48
C ARG A 13 -5.40 6.96 5.04
N LEU A 14 -5.06 5.70 4.93
CA LEU A 14 -6.03 4.66 4.56
C LEU A 14 -7.09 4.50 5.63
N LYS A 15 -6.71 4.48 6.91
CA LYS A 15 -7.66 4.37 8.00
C LYS A 15 -8.61 5.56 8.11
N LYS A 16 -8.14 6.73 7.70
CA LYS A 16 -8.98 7.93 7.68
C LYS A 16 -10.06 7.89 6.61
N LYS A 17 -9.74 7.31 5.47
CA LYS A 17 -10.63 7.32 4.30
C LYS A 17 -11.48 6.07 4.19
N ILE A 18 -11.04 4.96 4.74
CA ILE A 18 -11.67 3.65 4.61
C ILE A 18 -11.78 3.02 5.99
N LYS A 19 -12.92 2.39 6.26
CA LYS A 19 -13.09 1.67 7.52
C LYS A 19 -12.27 0.39 7.48
N ILE A 20 -11.19 0.34 8.25
CA ILE A 20 -10.26 -0.78 8.28
C ILE A 20 -10.05 -1.22 9.71
N GLU A 21 -10.24 -2.52 9.97
CA GLU A 21 -10.01 -3.11 11.30
C GLU A 21 -8.53 -3.34 11.56
N LYS A 22 -7.81 -3.83 10.55
CA LYS A 22 -6.40 -4.09 10.69
C LYS A 22 -5.69 -3.89 9.35
N ILE A 23 -4.51 -3.30 9.39
CA ILE A 23 -3.70 -3.12 8.19
C ILE A 23 -2.23 -3.34 8.53
N GLU A 24 -1.54 -4.05 7.63
CA GLU A 24 -0.11 -4.31 7.74
C GLU A 24 0.51 -4.03 6.38
N ILE A 25 1.67 -3.38 6.38
CA ILE A 25 2.41 -3.12 5.14
C ILE A 25 3.71 -3.90 5.19
N ILE A 26 3.94 -4.71 4.17
CA ILE A 26 5.19 -5.43 4.01
C ILE A 26 5.99 -4.72 2.93
N ASN A 27 7.20 -4.31 3.27
CA ASN A 27 8.09 -3.65 2.32
C ASN A 27 8.97 -4.70 1.63
N ASN A 28 8.68 -4.96 0.37
CA ASN A 28 9.41 -5.94 -0.43
C ASN A 28 10.54 -5.33 -1.26
N SER A 29 10.87 -4.07 -1.01
CA SER A 29 11.92 -3.37 -1.77
C SER A 29 13.26 -4.10 -1.73
N GLN A 30 13.58 -4.74 -0.62
CA GLN A 30 14.83 -5.47 -0.44
C GLN A 30 14.98 -6.63 -1.42
N LYS A 31 13.89 -7.22 -1.86
CA LYS A 31 13.90 -8.36 -2.79
C LYS A 31 14.42 -7.97 -4.17
N HIS A 32 14.41 -6.70 -4.48
CA HIS A 32 14.84 -6.19 -5.78
C HIS A 32 16.24 -5.59 -5.74
N LYS A 33 16.88 -5.63 -4.59
CA LYS A 33 18.22 -5.12 -4.40
C LYS A 33 19.20 -5.94 -5.24
N GLY A 34 20.04 -5.26 -6.02
CA GLY A 34 20.95 -5.92 -6.93
C GLY A 34 20.43 -6.10 -8.34
N HIS A 35 19.14 -5.92 -8.56
CA HIS A 35 18.55 -5.90 -9.89
C HIS A 35 19.01 -4.64 -10.63
N LYS A 36 19.29 -4.75 -11.91
CA LYS A 36 19.75 -3.58 -12.68
C LYS A 36 18.68 -2.51 -12.81
N PHE A 37 17.41 -2.87 -12.63
CA PHE A 37 16.29 -1.93 -12.67
C PHE A 37 15.81 -1.51 -11.29
N PHE A 38 16.57 -1.85 -10.25
CA PHE A 38 16.21 -1.46 -8.90
C PHE A 38 16.29 0.06 -8.73
N ASP A 39 15.19 0.66 -8.27
CA ASP A 39 15.13 2.10 -8.01
C ASP A 39 15.05 2.32 -6.51
N LYS A 40 16.08 2.94 -5.93
CA LYS A 40 16.16 3.20 -4.50
C LYS A 40 15.11 4.18 -4.01
N ASN A 41 14.54 4.96 -4.92
CA ASN A 41 13.56 6.00 -4.58
C ASN A 41 12.13 5.51 -4.65
N LYS A 42 11.91 4.27 -5.05
CA LYS A 42 10.58 3.70 -5.18
C LYS A 42 10.45 2.41 -4.40
N TYR A 43 9.27 2.19 -3.85
CA TYR A 43 9.01 1.06 -2.97
C TYR A 43 8.19 -0.02 -3.65
N HIS A 44 8.41 -1.25 -3.22
CA HIS A 44 7.57 -2.40 -3.57
C HIS A 44 6.85 -2.81 -2.29
N LEU A 45 5.57 -2.52 -2.22
CA LEU A 45 4.79 -2.70 -1.01
C LEU A 45 3.68 -3.74 -1.18
N HIS A 46 3.41 -4.48 -0.11
CA HIS A 46 2.29 -5.39 -0.03
C HIS A 46 1.41 -4.96 1.14
N LEU A 47 0.17 -4.57 0.85
CA LEU A 47 -0.80 -4.20 1.87
C LEU A 47 -1.64 -5.41 2.23
N LYS A 48 -1.62 -5.79 3.49
CA LYS A 48 -2.50 -6.82 4.03
C LYS A 48 -3.55 -6.13 4.88
N ILE A 49 -4.79 -6.16 4.43
CA ILE A 49 -5.87 -5.40 5.04
C ILE A 49 -6.98 -6.32 5.51
N LYS A 50 -7.44 -6.11 6.74
CA LYS A 50 -8.63 -6.76 7.26
C LYS A 50 -9.70 -5.68 7.39
N SER A 51 -10.76 -5.80 6.57
CA SER A 51 -11.83 -4.81 6.54
C SER A 51 -13.12 -5.47 6.11
N LEU A 52 -14.10 -5.45 6.99
CA LEU A 52 -15.44 -5.96 6.67
C LEU A 52 -16.07 -5.13 5.56
N TYR A 53 -15.84 -3.83 5.58
CA TYR A 53 -16.36 -2.94 4.54
C TYR A 53 -15.79 -3.31 3.17
N LEU A 54 -14.48 -3.46 3.06
CA LEU A 54 -13.86 -3.80 1.79
C LEU A 54 -14.24 -5.18 1.28
N LYS A 55 -14.52 -6.11 2.20
CA LYS A 55 -15.00 -7.44 1.80
C LYS A 55 -16.45 -7.42 1.32
N SER A 56 -17.22 -6.42 1.72
CA SER A 56 -18.62 -6.31 1.32
C SER A 56 -18.81 -5.74 -0.08
N ILE A 57 -17.77 -5.18 -0.66
CA ILE A 57 -17.81 -4.64 -2.02
C ILE A 57 -16.98 -5.51 -2.95
N THR A 58 -17.05 -5.25 -4.25
CA THR A 58 -16.25 -6.04 -5.20
C THR A 58 -14.76 -5.79 -4.99
N ARG A 59 -13.97 -6.79 -5.35
CA ARG A 59 -12.52 -6.67 -5.26
C ARG A 59 -11.99 -5.49 -6.07
N LEU A 60 -12.55 -5.28 -7.25
CA LEU A 60 -12.16 -4.17 -8.10
C LEU A 60 -12.46 -2.82 -7.44
N SER A 61 -13.66 -2.69 -6.84
CA SER A 61 -14.03 -1.46 -6.14
C SER A 61 -13.12 -1.21 -4.95
N ALA A 62 -12.80 -2.26 -4.18
CA ALA A 62 -11.89 -2.14 -3.03
C ALA A 62 -10.52 -1.66 -3.47
N GLN A 63 -9.98 -2.23 -4.54
CA GLN A 63 -8.68 -1.82 -5.07
C GLN A 63 -8.69 -0.38 -5.54
N LYS A 64 -9.76 0.04 -6.20
CA LYS A 64 -9.88 1.43 -6.67
C LYS A 64 -9.90 2.42 -5.52
N LEU A 65 -10.59 2.09 -4.42
CA LEU A 65 -10.62 2.96 -3.24
C LEU A 65 -9.21 3.14 -2.66
N ILE A 66 -8.49 2.04 -2.51
CA ILE A 66 -7.14 2.08 -1.96
C ILE A 66 -6.20 2.84 -2.88
N MET A 67 -6.25 2.54 -4.17
CA MET A 67 -5.40 3.21 -5.15
C MET A 67 -5.68 4.70 -5.24
N ASN A 68 -6.94 5.09 -5.07
CA ASN A 68 -7.30 6.50 -5.09
C ASN A 68 -6.68 7.27 -3.92
N VAL A 69 -6.66 6.66 -2.74
CA VAL A 69 -6.02 7.27 -1.57
C VAL A 69 -4.52 7.42 -1.77
N LEU A 70 -3.91 6.44 -2.44
CA LEU A 70 -2.45 6.40 -2.64
C LEU A 70 -2.03 6.86 -4.04
N LYS A 71 -2.91 7.55 -4.74
CA LYS A 71 -2.67 7.96 -6.14
C LYS A 71 -1.34 8.68 -6.35
N GLU A 72 -1.05 9.68 -5.53
CA GLU A 72 0.20 10.44 -5.65
C GLU A 72 1.41 9.58 -5.29
N ASP A 73 1.28 8.72 -4.30
CA ASP A 73 2.36 7.83 -3.90
C ASP A 73 2.68 6.82 -4.98
N LEU A 74 1.66 6.26 -5.63
CA LEU A 74 1.85 5.33 -6.73
C LEU A 74 2.58 5.98 -7.90
N LYS A 75 2.33 7.26 -8.11
CA LYS A 75 2.97 8.00 -9.18
C LYS A 75 4.43 8.31 -8.88
N ASN A 76 4.74 8.66 -7.63
CA ASN A 76 6.02 9.23 -7.26
C ASN A 76 6.93 8.36 -6.40
N LYS A 77 6.35 7.51 -5.55
CA LYS A 77 7.12 6.78 -4.53
C LYS A 77 6.96 5.27 -4.55
N ILE A 78 5.82 4.76 -4.98
CA ILE A 78 5.56 3.33 -4.99
C ILE A 78 5.69 2.80 -6.41
N HIS A 79 6.62 1.87 -6.62
CA HIS A 79 6.82 1.26 -7.93
C HIS A 79 5.84 0.12 -8.18
N ALA A 80 5.60 -0.70 -7.16
CA ALA A 80 4.66 -1.81 -7.25
C ALA A 80 3.87 -1.93 -5.96
N LEU A 81 2.59 -2.23 -6.08
CA LEU A 81 1.69 -2.36 -4.94
C LEU A 81 0.84 -3.60 -5.09
N GLU A 82 0.93 -4.49 -4.11
CA GLU A 82 0.05 -5.65 -4.00
C GLU A 82 -0.93 -5.41 -2.86
N ILE A 83 -2.17 -5.84 -3.05
CA ILE A 83 -3.23 -5.65 -2.06
C ILE A 83 -3.88 -6.99 -1.77
N SER A 84 -3.89 -7.37 -0.50
CA SER A 84 -4.59 -8.55 -0.02
C SER A 84 -5.64 -8.10 0.99
N ILE A 85 -6.90 -8.53 0.80
CA ILE A 85 -8.01 -8.15 1.66
C ILE A 85 -8.60 -9.42 2.27
N ASP A 86 -8.64 -9.44 3.59
CA ASP A 86 -9.27 -10.51 4.37
C ASP A 86 -10.65 -10.11 4.86
#